data_d598a0758d33ae2c67366f62fa0f1943
#
_entry.id   d598a0758d33ae2c67366f62fa0f1943
#
_cell.length_a   1.000
_cell.length_b   1.000
_cell.length_c   1.000
_cell.angle_alpha   90.00
_cell.angle_beta   90.00
_cell.angle_gamma   90.00
#
_symmetry.space_group_name_H-M   'P 1'
#
loop_
_entity.id
_entity.type
_entity.pdbx_description
1 polymer ?
#
loop_
_entity_poly.entity_id
_entity_poly.type
_entity_poly.pdbx_seq_one_letter_code
_entity_poly.pdbx_strand_id
1 'polypeptide(L)' 'MKYVGVVKKFHSNTLDEDVSILKYVKDSEGNVPYCLCSRCNKPIKNIMYVVQSYSTDIEMLYLGADCVKHLE' A
#
# COMPACT_ATOMS: atom_id res chain seq x y z
N MET A 1 0.35 -12.19 3.56
CA MET A 1 -0.13 -11.12 4.45
C MET A 1 -1.64 -11.12 4.55
N LYS A 2 -2.14 -10.63 5.66
CA LYS A 2 -3.57 -10.58 5.91
C LYS A 2 -4.12 -9.20 5.56
N TYR A 3 -5.19 -9.16 4.76
CA TYR A 3 -5.90 -7.92 4.43
C TYR A 3 -6.67 -7.41 5.65
N VAL A 4 -6.48 -6.13 5.96
CA VAL A 4 -7.16 -5.48 7.09
C VAL A 4 -8.35 -4.66 6.61
N GLY A 5 -8.19 -3.89 5.57
CA GLY A 5 -9.24 -3.04 5.03
C GLY A 5 -8.71 -1.80 4.34
N VAL A 6 -9.62 -1.00 3.82
CA VAL A 6 -9.31 0.31 3.24
C VAL A 6 -9.16 1.31 4.38
N VAL A 7 -8.00 1.95 4.47
CA VAL A 7 -7.72 2.91 5.55
C VAL A 7 -7.90 4.36 5.11
N LYS A 8 -7.84 4.63 3.81
CA LYS A 8 -8.00 6.00 3.30
C LYS A 8 -8.40 5.97 1.84
N LYS A 9 -9.23 6.95 1.43
CA LYS A 9 -9.56 7.23 0.03
C LYS A 9 -9.34 8.73 -0.19
N PHE A 10 -8.61 9.08 -1.24
CA PHE A 10 -8.33 10.49 -1.52
C PHE A 10 -7.89 10.68 -2.96
N HIS A 11 -7.87 11.94 -3.40
CA HIS A 11 -7.28 12.28 -4.69
C HIS A 11 -5.78 12.49 -4.52
N SER A 12 -4.98 11.69 -5.20
CA SER A 12 -3.54 11.80 -5.17
C SER A 12 -3.07 12.80 -6.21
N ASN A 13 -2.47 13.89 -5.76
CA ASN A 13 -1.87 14.87 -6.68
C ASN A 13 -0.63 14.30 -7.38
N THR A 14 0.08 13.42 -6.70
CA THR A 14 1.27 12.77 -7.28
C THR A 14 0.90 11.86 -8.44
N LEU A 15 -0.18 11.10 -8.31
CA LEU A 15 -0.64 10.14 -9.32
C LEU A 15 -1.71 10.72 -10.24
N ASP A 16 -2.23 11.89 -9.88
CA ASP A 16 -3.30 12.60 -10.59
C ASP A 16 -4.56 11.75 -10.80
N GLU A 17 -4.93 11.00 -9.75
CA GLU A 17 -6.19 10.25 -9.77
C GLU A 17 -6.67 9.92 -8.35
N ASP A 18 -7.95 9.53 -8.26
CA ASP A 18 -8.53 9.08 -7.00
C ASP A 18 -8.03 7.68 -6.67
N VAL A 19 -7.54 7.51 -5.44
CA VAL A 19 -6.93 6.26 -5.00
C VAL A 19 -7.52 5.81 -3.67
N SER A 20 -7.44 4.50 -3.44
CA SER A 20 -7.71 3.87 -2.16
C SER A 20 -6.41 3.30 -1.60
N ILE A 21 -6.22 3.41 -0.29
CA ILE A 21 -5.08 2.80 0.38
C ILE A 21 -5.59 1.59 1.17
N LEU A 22 -5.10 0.42 0.81
CA LEU A 22 -5.43 -0.85 1.44
C LEU A 22 -4.32 -1.24 2.40
N LYS A 23 -4.69 -1.68 3.60
CA LYS A 23 -3.71 -2.10 4.60
C LYS A 23 -3.63 -3.61 4.69
N TYR A 24 -2.41 -4.13 4.68
CA TYR A 24 -2.10 -5.54 4.91
C TYR A 24 -1.12 -5.65 6.06
N VAL A 25 -1.28 -6.68 6.88
CA VAL A 25 -0.38 -6.93 8.02
C VAL A 25 0.19 -8.34 7.92
N LYS A 26 1.34 -8.55 8.56
CA LYS A 26 1.95 -9.87 8.67
C LYS A 26 0.98 -10.80 9.40
N ASP A 27 0.69 -11.96 8.82
CA ASP A 27 -0.21 -12.93 9.43
C ASP A 27 0.50 -13.75 10.53
N SER A 28 -0.29 -14.54 11.26
CA SER A 28 0.21 -15.37 12.35
C SER A 28 1.14 -16.49 11.89
N GLU A 29 1.10 -16.84 10.61
CA GLU A 29 1.94 -17.88 10.02
C GLU A 29 3.28 -17.34 9.53
N GLY A 30 3.45 -16.03 9.54
CA GLY A 30 4.68 -15.37 9.12
C GLY A 30 4.88 -15.35 7.61
N ASN A 31 3.85 -15.69 6.83
CA ASN A 31 3.93 -15.63 5.37
C ASN A 31 3.89 -14.19 4.90
N VAL A 32 5.05 -13.66 4.57
CA VAL A 32 5.17 -12.31 4.02
C VAL A 32 5.65 -12.46 2.58
N PRO A 33 4.83 -12.11 1.58
CA PRO A 33 5.31 -12.10 0.21
C PRO A 33 6.47 -11.11 0.11
N TYR A 34 7.52 -11.49 -0.59
CA TYR A 34 8.65 -10.60 -0.82
C TYR A 34 8.17 -9.44 -1.67
N CYS A 35 8.20 -8.25 -1.10
CA CYS A 35 7.74 -7.05 -1.78
C CYS A 35 8.63 -5.87 -1.39
N LEU A 36 9.02 -5.09 -2.38
CA LEU A 36 9.80 -3.89 -2.16
C LEU A 36 8.89 -2.66 -2.18
N CYS A 37 9.19 -1.72 -1.29
CA CYS A 37 8.49 -0.43 -1.29
C CYS A 37 8.77 0.31 -2.59
N SER A 38 7.71 0.76 -3.27
CA SER A 38 7.83 1.46 -4.55
C SER A 38 8.55 2.80 -4.45
N ARG A 39 8.60 3.38 -3.24
CA ARG A 39 9.23 4.69 -3.02
C ARG A 39 10.69 4.58 -2.60
N CYS A 40 11.00 3.80 -1.58
CA CYS A 40 12.35 3.71 -1.02
C CYS A 40 13.10 2.44 -1.41
N ASN A 41 12.43 1.51 -2.06
CA ASN A 41 12.99 0.25 -2.55
C ASN A 41 13.56 -0.66 -1.45
N LYS A 42 13.05 -0.50 -0.23
CA LYS A 42 13.40 -1.37 0.90
C LYS A 42 12.36 -2.47 1.07
N PRO A 43 12.74 -3.64 1.60
CA PRO A 43 11.77 -4.71 1.84
C PRO A 43 10.67 -4.29 2.81
N ILE A 44 9.43 -4.65 2.47
CA ILE A 44 8.27 -4.44 3.34
C ILE A 44 8.12 -5.68 4.20
N LYS A 45 8.15 -5.51 5.53
CA LYS A 45 8.21 -6.65 6.45
C LYS A 45 6.90 -6.93 7.19
N ASN A 46 6.37 -5.95 7.92
CA ASN A 46 5.27 -6.18 8.85
C ASN A 46 3.94 -5.59 8.37
N ILE A 47 3.98 -4.40 7.81
CA ILE A 47 2.79 -3.69 7.36
C ILE A 47 3.05 -3.21 5.93
N MET A 48 2.12 -3.55 5.05
CA MET A 48 2.16 -3.13 3.65
C MET A 48 0.92 -2.32 3.32
N TYR A 49 1.12 -1.21 2.64
CA TYR A 49 0.03 -0.40 2.11
C TYR A 49 0.02 -0.50 0.60
N VAL A 50 -1.12 -0.87 0.04
CA VAL A 50 -1.30 -0.95 -1.41
C VAL A 50 -2.12 0.25 -1.85
N VAL A 51 -1.57 1.01 -2.78
CA VAL A 51 -2.27 2.13 -3.41
C VAL A 51 -2.95 1.62 -4.67
N GLN A 52 -4.27 1.68 -4.68
CA GLN A 52 -5.10 1.11 -5.73
C GLN A 52 -5.93 2.21 -6.39
N SER A 53 -6.05 2.19 -7.72
CA SER A 53 -6.93 3.11 -8.42
C SER A 53 -8.38 2.86 -8.00
N TYR A 54 -9.07 3.92 -7.60
CA TYR A 54 -10.46 3.83 -7.15
C TYR A 54 -11.40 3.40 -8.29
N SER A 55 -11.16 3.87 -9.51
CA SER A 55 -12.05 3.61 -10.64
C SER A 55 -11.80 2.26 -11.32
N THR A 56 -10.57 1.76 -11.31
CA THR A 56 -10.21 0.55 -12.06
C THR A 56 -9.82 -0.63 -11.18
N ASP A 57 -9.65 -0.41 -9.88
CA ASP A 57 -9.18 -1.41 -8.91
C ASP A 57 -7.80 -2.00 -9.25
N ILE A 58 -7.01 -1.28 -10.04
CA ILE A 58 -5.65 -1.70 -10.39
C ILE A 58 -4.69 -1.27 -9.29
N GLU A 59 -3.90 -2.21 -8.80
CA GLU A 59 -2.85 -1.94 -7.83
C GLU A 59 -1.71 -1.15 -8.50
N MET A 60 -1.38 0.00 -7.93
CA MET A 60 -0.42 0.93 -8.53
C MET A 60 0.93 0.93 -7.81
N LEU A 61 0.89 0.97 -6.47
CA LEU A 61 2.10 1.08 -5.64
C LEU A 61 1.98 0.19 -4.42
N TYR A 62 3.14 -0.30 -3.95
CA TYR A 62 3.27 -1.01 -2.69
C TYR A 62 4.18 -0.20 -1.79
N LEU A 63 3.70 0.24 -0.63
CA LEU A 63 4.42 1.15 0.24
C LEU A 63 4.54 0.60 1.66
N GLY A 64 5.67 0.89 2.29
CA GLY A 64 5.86 0.65 3.73
C GLY A 64 5.16 1.74 4.56
N ALA A 65 5.10 1.52 5.88
CA ALA A 65 4.40 2.42 6.78
C ALA A 65 4.93 3.86 6.75
N ASP A 66 6.24 4.03 6.57
CA ASP A 66 6.83 5.37 6.53
C ASP A 66 6.60 6.06 5.18
N CYS A 67 6.67 5.30 4.10
CA CYS A 67 6.55 5.86 2.76
C CYS A 67 5.11 6.26 2.40
N VAL A 68 4.12 5.56 2.94
CA VAL A 68 2.72 5.89 2.66
C VAL A 68 2.34 7.29 3.13
N LYS A 69 3.02 7.80 4.15
CA LYS A 69 2.78 9.14 4.69
C LYS A 69 3.18 10.26 3.73
N HIS A 70 4.01 9.95 2.75
CA HIS A 70 4.48 10.91 1.76
C HIS A 70 3.66 10.90 0.47
N LEU A 71 2.63 10.08 0.42
CA LEU A 71 1.77 9.97 -0.76
C LEU A 71 0.59 10.94 -0.66
N GLU A 72 0.75 12.14 -1.17
CA GLU A 72 -0.38 13.08 -1.27
C GLU A 72 -0.26 13.97 -2.49
#